data_e36a100415c8cb6c1f0dffa165fb3f2a
#
_entry.id   e36a100415c8cb6c1f0dffa165fb3f2a
#
_cell.length_a   1.000
_cell.length_b   1.000
_cell.length_c   1.000
_cell.angle_alpha   90.00
_cell.angle_beta   90.00
_cell.angle_gamma   90.00
#
_symmetry.space_group_name_H-M   'P 1'
#
loop_
_entity.id
_entity.type
_entity.pdbx_description
1 polymer ?
#
loop_
_entity_poly.entity_id
_entity_poly.type
_entity_poly.pdbx_seq_one_letter_code
_entity_poly.pdbx_strand_id
1 'polypeptide(L)'
;ICDAGTPAISDPGSDLIRECIKNHIKVISIPGPSAVIGSLVSSGISTDQFSFLGFVPRDQKVKKIFYERISKSSETIIFFESPRRIIKTLNEMKNFITNRKVALVRELTKKNEELINGNITNVLVNLERKEKILGEITVVISGHSKKSPIYITDQQILDFVKDLKIEKLGISTVSKLAAEKYEVSKRRVYQLIIANKS
;
A
#
# COMPACT_ATOMS: atom_id res chain seq x y z
N ILE A 1 24.64 17.49 -2.64
CA ILE A 1 24.93 16.14 -2.11
C ILE A 1 24.29 15.96 -0.75
N CYS A 2 24.01 14.74 -0.38
CA CYS A 2 23.52 14.33 0.93
C CYS A 2 24.25 13.08 1.41
N ASP A 3 24.08 12.73 2.68
CA ASP A 3 24.76 11.55 3.28
C ASP A 3 24.25 10.24 2.70
N ALA A 4 22.96 10.17 2.36
CA ALA A 4 22.33 8.99 1.80
C ALA A 4 21.11 9.34 0.93
N GLY A 5 20.88 8.57 -0.12
CA GLY A 5 19.73 8.69 -1.00
C GLY A 5 19.73 9.91 -1.90
N THR A 6 18.57 10.50 -2.15
CA THR A 6 18.37 11.64 -3.04
C THR A 6 18.32 12.94 -2.25
N PRO A 7 19.15 13.95 -2.56
CA PRO A 7 19.10 15.26 -1.91
C PRO A 7 17.70 15.88 -1.96
N ALA A 8 17.38 16.69 -0.95
CA ALA A 8 16.09 17.38 -0.78
C ALA A 8 14.86 16.47 -0.53
N ILE A 9 14.98 15.15 -0.58
CA ILE A 9 13.89 14.22 -0.23
C ILE A 9 14.01 13.84 1.24
N SER A 10 13.22 14.46 2.11
CA SER A 10 13.37 14.38 3.57
C SER A 10 14.75 14.80 4.07
N ASP A 11 15.39 15.68 3.33
CA ASP A 11 16.76 16.16 3.51
C ASP A 11 16.83 17.66 3.19
N PRO A 12 17.80 18.44 3.71
CA PRO A 12 17.98 19.84 3.36
C PRO A 12 18.18 20.06 1.86
N GLY A 13 17.81 21.26 1.37
CA GLY A 13 18.10 21.68 0.00
C GLY A 13 16.90 22.21 -0.79
N SER A 14 15.68 21.92 -0.40
CA SER A 14 14.46 22.36 -1.10
C SER A 14 14.36 23.89 -1.21
N ASP A 15 14.81 24.62 -0.19
CA ASP A 15 14.80 26.09 -0.19
C ASP A 15 15.79 26.66 -1.19
N LEU A 16 17.00 26.08 -1.25
CA LEU A 16 18.00 26.44 -2.24
C LEU A 16 17.50 26.20 -3.67
N ILE A 17 16.88 25.07 -3.92
CA ILE A 17 16.31 24.74 -5.24
C ILE A 17 15.25 25.77 -5.62
N ARG A 18 14.34 26.12 -4.70
CA ARG A 18 13.31 27.14 -4.94
C ARG A 18 13.93 28.51 -5.26
N GLU A 19 14.96 28.92 -4.53
CA GLU A 19 15.62 30.19 -4.76
C GLU A 19 16.38 30.20 -6.11
N CYS A 20 17.02 29.10 -6.50
CA CYS A 20 17.62 28.96 -7.83
C CYS A 20 16.57 29.13 -8.94
N ILE A 21 15.43 28.45 -8.83
CA ILE A 21 14.35 28.53 -9.84
C ILE A 21 13.82 29.99 -9.93
N LYS A 22 13.59 30.64 -8.79
CA LYS A 22 13.11 32.03 -8.72
C LYS A 22 14.07 33.01 -9.38
N ASN A 23 15.35 32.76 -9.29
CA ASN A 23 16.40 33.59 -9.91
C ASN A 23 16.83 33.10 -11.31
N HIS A 24 16.02 32.25 -11.95
CA HIS A 24 16.28 31.69 -13.29
C HIS A 24 17.60 30.93 -13.41
N ILE A 25 18.14 30.40 -12.28
CA ILE A 25 19.34 29.58 -12.27
C ILE A 25 18.90 28.14 -12.61
N LYS A 26 19.52 27.55 -13.61
CA LYS A 26 19.23 26.21 -14.07
C LYS A 26 19.55 25.17 -12.99
N VAL A 27 18.55 24.38 -12.59
CA VAL A 27 18.71 23.22 -11.71
C VAL A 27 18.71 21.96 -12.55
N ILE A 28 19.74 21.11 -12.39
CA ILE A 28 19.89 19.85 -13.11
C ILE A 28 19.82 18.72 -12.08
N SER A 29 18.83 17.85 -12.21
CA SER A 29 18.74 16.63 -11.40
C SER A 29 19.53 15.50 -12.06
N ILE A 30 20.42 14.89 -11.29
CA ILE A 30 21.16 13.70 -11.72
C ILE A 30 20.51 12.47 -11.07
N PRO A 31 19.96 11.52 -11.86
CA PRO A 31 19.40 10.30 -11.33
C PRO A 31 20.44 9.53 -10.50
N GLY A 32 20.02 9.04 -9.34
CA GLY A 32 20.90 8.37 -8.39
C GLY A 32 20.13 7.49 -7.42
N PRO A 33 20.79 7.03 -6.33
CA PRO A 33 20.17 6.17 -5.33
C PRO A 33 18.99 6.87 -4.66
N SER A 34 17.92 6.12 -4.44
CA SER A 34 16.72 6.57 -3.73
C SER A 34 16.23 5.48 -2.79
N ALA A 35 16.23 5.75 -1.49
CA ALA A 35 15.68 4.83 -0.50
C ALA A 35 14.20 4.55 -0.73
N VAL A 36 13.43 5.53 -1.22
CA VAL A 36 12.01 5.39 -1.54
C VAL A 36 11.80 4.37 -2.66
N ILE A 37 12.43 4.58 -3.80
CA ILE A 37 12.27 3.72 -4.99
C ILE A 37 12.93 2.36 -4.76
N GLY A 38 14.15 2.33 -4.21
CA GLY A 38 14.85 1.08 -3.92
C GLY A 38 14.06 0.18 -2.98
N SER A 39 13.51 0.75 -1.89
CA SER A 39 12.66 -0.02 -0.96
C SER A 39 11.36 -0.49 -1.59
N LEU A 40 10.73 0.32 -2.44
CA LEU A 40 9.51 -0.06 -3.16
C LEU A 40 9.78 -1.27 -4.05
N VAL A 41 10.82 -1.23 -4.86
CA VAL A 41 11.18 -2.30 -5.79
C VAL A 41 11.55 -3.58 -5.04
N SER A 42 12.36 -3.49 -3.98
CA SER A 42 12.79 -4.66 -3.20
C SER A 42 11.65 -5.25 -2.34
N SER A 43 10.60 -4.47 -2.03
CA SER A 43 9.49 -4.92 -1.18
C SER A 43 8.62 -6.03 -1.79
N GLY A 44 8.58 -6.15 -3.12
CA GLY A 44 7.65 -7.04 -3.83
C GLY A 44 6.17 -6.64 -3.67
N ILE A 45 5.89 -5.40 -3.26
CA ILE A 45 4.55 -4.80 -3.19
C ILE A 45 4.29 -4.06 -4.52
N SER A 46 3.01 -3.89 -4.92
CA SER A 46 2.67 -3.20 -6.18
C SER A 46 3.34 -1.83 -6.29
N THR A 47 3.91 -1.58 -7.47
CA THR A 47 4.59 -0.33 -7.84
C THR A 47 3.76 0.57 -8.74
N ASP A 48 2.53 0.16 -9.11
CA ASP A 48 1.69 0.86 -10.08
C ASP A 48 1.31 2.27 -9.62
N GLN A 49 0.88 2.36 -8.36
CA GLN A 49 0.55 3.63 -7.72
C GLN A 49 1.09 3.62 -6.29
N PHE A 50 1.85 4.64 -5.93
CA PHE A 50 2.40 4.77 -4.60
C PHE A 50 2.49 6.22 -4.15
N SER A 51 2.45 6.42 -2.85
CA SER A 51 2.67 7.72 -2.21
C SER A 51 3.78 7.62 -1.17
N PHE A 52 4.72 8.57 -1.22
CA PHE A 52 5.73 8.76 -0.19
C PHE A 52 5.26 9.83 0.80
N LEU A 53 5.24 9.51 2.08
CA LEU A 53 4.70 10.38 3.13
C LEU A 53 5.77 11.01 4.04
N GLY A 54 7.06 10.85 3.72
CA GLY A 54 8.15 11.35 4.56
C GLY A 54 8.26 10.58 5.87
N PHE A 55 8.69 11.25 6.95
CA PHE A 55 8.79 10.67 8.29
C PHE A 55 7.45 10.67 9.01
N VAL A 56 7.22 9.64 9.83
CA VAL A 56 6.05 9.60 10.73
C VAL A 56 6.07 10.79 11.68
N PRO A 57 4.98 11.58 11.75
CA PRO A 57 4.90 12.74 12.61
C PRO A 57 5.15 12.41 14.09
N ARG A 58 5.73 13.37 14.84
CA ARG A 58 5.92 13.21 16.28
C ARG A 58 4.69 13.60 17.10
N ASP A 59 3.98 14.62 16.65
CA ASP A 59 2.73 15.06 17.29
C ASP A 59 1.66 13.98 17.20
N GLN A 60 0.98 13.69 18.30
CA GLN A 60 0.02 12.58 18.40
C GLN A 60 -1.23 12.78 17.53
N LYS A 61 -1.71 14.04 17.42
CA LYS A 61 -2.90 14.33 16.62
C LYS A 61 -2.59 14.17 15.12
N VAL A 62 -1.45 14.73 14.69
CA VAL A 62 -0.99 14.62 13.30
C VAL A 62 -0.67 13.16 12.94
N LYS A 63 -0.07 12.41 13.88
CA LYS A 63 0.24 10.98 13.70
C LYS A 63 -1.04 10.13 13.53
N LYS A 64 -2.11 10.43 14.28
CA LYS A 64 -3.40 9.75 14.08
C LYS A 64 -3.94 9.98 12.68
N ILE A 65 -3.92 11.23 12.21
CA ILE A 65 -4.34 11.58 10.82
C ILE A 65 -3.46 10.84 9.80
N PHE A 66 -2.17 10.74 10.04
CA PHE A 66 -1.23 10.00 9.20
C PHE A 66 -1.62 8.51 9.11
N TYR A 67 -1.95 7.85 10.23
CA TYR A 67 -2.38 6.46 10.23
C TYR A 67 -3.74 6.25 9.56
N GLU A 68 -4.68 7.17 9.77
CA GLU A 68 -5.98 7.16 9.10
C GLU A 68 -5.83 7.32 7.57
N ARG A 69 -4.92 8.19 7.12
CA ARG A 69 -4.59 8.33 5.70
C ARG A 69 -4.07 7.02 5.13
N ILE A 70 -3.14 6.37 5.82
CA ILE A 70 -2.61 5.07 5.39
C ILE A 70 -3.73 4.04 5.32
N SER A 71 -4.57 3.94 6.35
CA SER A 71 -5.64 2.92 6.41
C SER A 71 -6.63 3.01 5.23
N LYS A 72 -6.90 4.21 4.74
CA LYS A 72 -7.84 4.49 3.66
C LYS A 72 -7.22 4.42 2.26
N SER A 73 -5.88 4.43 2.16
CA SER A 73 -5.20 4.47 0.86
C SER A 73 -5.32 3.16 0.10
N SER A 74 -5.73 3.25 -1.18
CA SER A 74 -5.67 2.15 -2.14
C SER A 74 -4.30 2.01 -2.81
N GLU A 75 -3.42 3.02 -2.65
CA GLU A 75 -2.07 3.03 -3.18
C GLU A 75 -1.09 2.38 -2.21
N THR A 76 0.05 1.95 -2.72
CA THR A 76 1.20 1.57 -1.89
C THR A 76 1.73 2.80 -1.15
N ILE A 77 1.89 2.70 0.15
CA ILE A 77 2.40 3.80 0.98
C ILE A 77 3.83 3.51 1.41
N ILE A 78 4.67 4.52 1.29
CA ILE A 78 6.07 4.47 1.71
C ILE A 78 6.30 5.59 2.73
N PHE A 79 7.01 5.29 3.81
CA PHE A 79 7.42 6.30 4.78
C PHE A 79 8.72 5.92 5.46
N PHE A 80 9.40 6.91 6.03
CA PHE A 80 10.59 6.73 6.84
C PHE A 80 10.27 6.71 8.33
N GLU A 81 11.04 5.94 9.07
CA GLU A 81 10.95 5.95 10.53
C GLU A 81 12.33 5.73 11.17
N SER A 82 12.51 6.27 12.36
CA SER A 82 13.75 6.06 13.11
C SER A 82 13.77 4.70 13.82
N PRO A 83 14.96 4.10 14.01
CA PRO A 83 15.10 2.82 14.71
C PRO A 83 14.52 2.82 16.13
N ARG A 84 14.64 3.96 16.82
CA ARG A 84 14.14 4.11 18.19
C ARG A 84 12.62 4.14 18.29
N ARG A 85 11.92 4.46 17.19
CA ARG A 85 10.47 4.65 17.17
C ARG A 85 9.73 3.52 16.45
N ILE A 86 10.41 2.77 15.59
CA ILE A 86 9.77 1.83 14.67
C ILE A 86 8.83 0.83 15.35
N ILE A 87 9.25 0.17 16.43
CA ILE A 87 8.42 -0.80 17.15
C ILE A 87 7.15 -0.11 17.68
N LYS A 88 7.29 1.04 18.33
CA LYS A 88 6.16 1.81 18.84
C LYS A 88 5.21 2.22 17.72
N THR A 89 5.76 2.75 16.63
CA THR A 89 5.01 3.19 15.45
C THR A 89 4.20 2.05 14.83
N LEU A 90 4.82 0.88 14.63
CA LEU A 90 4.12 -0.29 14.08
C LEU A 90 3.07 -0.85 15.04
N ASN A 91 3.32 -0.87 16.34
CA ASN A 91 2.32 -1.29 17.34
C ASN A 91 1.09 -0.38 17.34
N GLU A 92 1.28 0.94 17.30
CA GLU A 92 0.18 1.90 17.20
C GLU A 92 -0.58 1.74 15.87
N MET A 93 0.13 1.50 14.77
CA MET A 93 -0.42 1.37 13.43
C MET A 93 -1.19 0.04 13.22
N LYS A 94 -0.90 -1.01 13.99
CA LYS A 94 -1.52 -2.33 13.88
C LYS A 94 -3.05 -2.27 13.88
N ASN A 95 -3.64 -1.32 14.62
CA ASN A 95 -5.09 -1.14 14.68
C ASN A 95 -5.70 -0.48 13.43
N PHE A 96 -4.86 0.11 12.58
CA PHE A 96 -5.29 0.83 11.37
C PHE A 96 -5.10 0.03 10.08
N ILE A 97 -4.19 -0.95 10.08
CA ILE A 97 -3.80 -1.70 8.87
C ILE A 97 -3.88 -3.21 9.09
N THR A 98 -5.07 -3.75 9.21
CA THR A 98 -5.29 -5.21 9.26
C THR A 98 -5.12 -5.85 7.87
N ASN A 99 -4.52 -7.04 7.80
CA ASN A 99 -4.39 -7.86 6.59
C ASN A 99 -3.66 -7.22 5.40
N ARG A 100 -2.82 -6.20 5.64
CA ARG A 100 -2.01 -5.59 4.58
C ARG A 100 -0.59 -6.16 4.60
N LYS A 101 0.01 -6.28 3.41
CA LYS A 101 1.43 -6.60 3.27
C LYS A 101 2.26 -5.41 3.73
N VAL A 102 3.28 -5.67 4.51
CA VAL A 102 4.24 -4.69 5.02
C VAL A 102 5.63 -5.21 4.69
N ALA A 103 6.45 -4.35 4.13
CA ALA A 103 7.88 -4.57 3.97
C ALA A 103 8.63 -3.50 4.78
N LEU A 104 9.59 -3.92 5.57
CA LEU A 104 10.51 -3.05 6.25
C LEU A 104 11.90 -3.25 5.66
N VAL A 105 12.45 -2.21 5.09
CA VAL A 105 13.80 -2.19 4.51
C VAL A 105 14.70 -1.36 5.43
N ARG A 106 15.77 -1.97 5.88
CA ARG A 106 16.74 -1.35 6.78
C ARG A 106 18.12 -1.33 6.12
N GLU A 107 18.83 -0.18 6.24
CA GLU A 107 20.20 -0.02 5.75
C GLU A 107 20.36 -0.37 4.26
N LEU A 108 19.38 -0.01 3.43
CA LEU A 108 19.35 -0.29 1.99
C LEU A 108 20.70 0.16 1.35
N THR A 109 21.28 -0.69 0.52
CA THR A 109 22.61 -0.52 -0.15
C THR A 109 23.82 -0.49 0.77
N LYS A 110 23.66 -0.72 2.07
CA LYS A 110 24.75 -0.75 3.04
C LYS A 110 25.08 -2.19 3.46
N LYS A 111 26.22 -2.36 4.15
CA LYS A 111 26.71 -3.68 4.60
C LYS A 111 25.70 -4.50 5.40
N ASN A 112 24.82 -3.82 6.15
CA ASN A 112 23.84 -4.46 7.02
C ASN A 112 22.41 -4.32 6.45
N GLU A 113 22.29 -4.32 5.12
CA GLU A 113 20.98 -4.30 4.46
C GLU A 113 20.12 -5.46 4.90
N GLU A 114 18.87 -5.17 5.20
CA GLU A 114 17.90 -6.16 5.63
C GLU A 114 16.52 -5.83 5.11
N LEU A 115 15.83 -6.85 4.62
CA LEU A 115 14.44 -6.79 4.18
C LEU A 115 13.59 -7.75 5.01
N ILE A 116 12.57 -7.24 5.69
CA ILE A 116 11.60 -8.04 6.44
C ILE A 116 10.23 -7.87 5.80
N ASN A 117 9.70 -8.94 5.21
CA ASN A 117 8.39 -8.96 4.55
C ASN A 117 7.37 -9.77 5.35
N GLY A 118 6.10 -9.33 5.31
CA GLY A 118 5.00 -10.08 5.91
C GLY A 118 3.77 -9.19 6.15
N ASN A 119 2.97 -9.55 7.14
CA ASN A 119 2.01 -8.65 7.73
C ASN A 119 2.68 -7.86 8.88
N ILE A 120 2.00 -6.85 9.41
CA ILE A 120 2.56 -5.98 10.45
C ILE A 120 3.00 -6.76 11.70
N THR A 121 2.27 -7.82 12.07
CA THR A 121 2.60 -8.67 13.22
C THR A 121 3.89 -9.43 12.98
N ASN A 122 4.08 -10.01 11.79
CA ASN A 122 5.30 -10.71 11.43
C ASN A 122 6.52 -9.78 11.46
N VAL A 123 6.38 -8.56 10.94
CA VAL A 123 7.44 -7.56 10.97
C VAL A 123 7.79 -7.19 12.42
N LEU A 124 6.80 -6.96 13.28
CA LEU A 124 7.01 -6.67 14.70
C LEU A 124 7.75 -7.80 15.41
N VAL A 125 7.32 -9.05 15.27
CA VAL A 125 8.00 -10.22 15.89
C VAL A 125 9.47 -10.31 15.47
N ASN A 126 9.78 -10.04 14.21
CA ASN A 126 11.18 -10.03 13.73
C ASN A 126 11.99 -8.88 14.35
N LEU A 127 11.39 -7.70 14.52
CA LEU A 127 12.08 -6.56 15.12
C LEU A 127 12.30 -6.76 16.63
N GLU A 128 11.33 -7.30 17.35
CA GLU A 128 11.38 -7.54 18.80
C GLU A 128 12.41 -8.59 19.20
N ARG A 129 12.79 -9.51 18.29
CA ARG A 129 13.86 -10.47 18.52
C ARG A 129 15.27 -9.87 18.46
N LYS A 130 15.39 -8.62 18.03
CA LYS A 130 16.69 -7.96 17.90
C LYS A 130 17.06 -7.26 19.20
N GLU A 131 18.24 -7.47 19.69
CA GLU A 131 18.78 -6.74 20.85
C GLU A 131 18.80 -5.22 20.62
N LYS A 132 19.13 -4.80 19.39
CA LYS A 132 19.21 -3.40 19.00
C LYS A 132 18.84 -3.22 17.54
N ILE A 133 17.99 -2.23 17.28
CA ILE A 133 17.68 -1.80 15.92
C ILE A 133 18.47 -0.52 15.64
N LEU A 134 19.29 -0.56 14.61
CA LEU A 134 20.14 0.56 14.17
C LEU A 134 19.94 0.82 12.69
N GLY A 135 20.35 2.01 12.25
CA GLY A 135 20.39 2.41 10.85
C GLY A 135 19.12 3.09 10.38
N GLU A 136 18.98 3.23 9.07
CA GLU A 136 17.86 3.91 8.40
C GLU A 136 16.80 2.91 8.02
N ILE A 137 15.54 3.29 8.21
CA ILE A 137 14.39 2.41 7.98
C ILE A 137 13.40 3.06 7.03
N THR A 138 13.07 2.32 5.99
CA THR A 138 11.96 2.61 5.08
C THR A 138 10.89 1.53 5.27
N VAL A 139 9.63 1.94 5.43
CA VAL A 139 8.49 1.04 5.51
C VAL A 139 7.64 1.20 4.26
N VAL A 140 7.29 0.08 3.65
CA VAL A 140 6.40 0.00 2.49
C VAL A 140 5.17 -0.80 2.89
N ILE A 141 3.99 -0.24 2.68
CA ILE A 141 2.71 -0.89 3.01
C ILE A 141 1.87 -0.98 1.75
N SER A 142 1.37 -2.16 1.43
CA SER A 142 0.47 -2.34 0.28
C SER A 142 -0.76 -1.45 0.41
N GLY A 143 -1.34 -1.02 -0.68
CA GLY A 143 -2.63 -0.35 -0.70
C GLY A 143 -3.71 -1.15 0.04
N HIS A 144 -4.74 -0.48 0.52
CA HIS A 144 -5.94 -1.18 0.96
C HIS A 144 -6.46 -1.96 -0.24
N SER A 145 -6.47 -3.26 -0.17
CA SER A 145 -7.11 -4.08 -1.18
C SER A 145 -8.60 -3.70 -1.18
N LYS A 146 -9.05 -2.91 -2.14
CA LYS A 146 -10.39 -3.17 -2.66
C LYS A 146 -10.31 -4.63 -3.01
N LYS A 147 -11.04 -5.50 -2.30
CA LYS A 147 -11.02 -6.96 -2.46
C LYS A 147 -10.52 -7.30 -3.85
N SER A 148 -9.38 -8.01 -3.96
CA SER A 148 -8.89 -8.48 -5.27
C SER A 148 -10.13 -8.90 -6.01
N PRO A 149 -10.37 -8.54 -7.26
CA PRO A 149 -11.54 -9.02 -7.94
C PRO A 149 -11.52 -10.51 -7.67
N ILE A 150 -12.43 -10.98 -6.82
CA ILE A 150 -12.63 -12.40 -6.62
C ILE A 150 -12.90 -12.82 -8.04
N TYR A 151 -12.01 -13.59 -8.65
CA TYR A 151 -12.24 -14.15 -9.98
C TYR A 151 -13.42 -15.11 -9.78
N ILE A 152 -14.61 -14.51 -9.77
CA ILE A 152 -15.85 -15.23 -9.64
C ILE A 152 -16.03 -15.93 -10.97
N THR A 153 -15.95 -17.24 -10.90
CA THR A 153 -16.19 -18.08 -12.04
C THR A 153 -17.65 -17.94 -12.46
N ASP A 154 -17.91 -18.08 -13.75
CA ASP A 154 -19.28 -18.07 -14.27
C ASP A 154 -20.13 -19.16 -13.60
N GLN A 155 -19.51 -20.28 -13.19
CA GLN A 155 -20.17 -21.36 -12.44
C GLN A 155 -20.67 -20.87 -11.07
N GLN A 156 -19.88 -20.13 -10.31
CA GLN A 156 -20.29 -19.58 -9.00
C GLN A 156 -21.46 -18.60 -9.12
N ILE A 157 -21.48 -17.81 -10.21
CA ILE A 157 -22.60 -16.90 -10.49
C ILE A 157 -23.86 -17.72 -10.80
N LEU A 158 -23.73 -18.77 -11.63
CA LEU A 158 -24.86 -19.62 -12.02
C LEU A 158 -25.41 -20.42 -10.84
N ASP A 159 -24.58 -20.94 -9.96
CA ASP A 159 -25.02 -21.65 -8.76
C ASP A 159 -25.82 -20.74 -7.84
N PHE A 160 -25.35 -19.52 -7.58
CA PHE A 160 -26.11 -18.53 -6.82
C PHE A 160 -27.43 -18.13 -7.51
N VAL A 161 -27.43 -17.99 -8.81
CA VAL A 161 -28.63 -17.69 -9.61
C VAL A 161 -29.67 -18.82 -9.49
N LYS A 162 -29.23 -20.09 -9.47
CA LYS A 162 -30.13 -21.26 -9.23
C LYS A 162 -30.75 -21.22 -7.84
N ASP A 163 -29.97 -20.91 -6.81
CA ASP A 163 -30.44 -20.81 -5.41
C ASP A 163 -31.54 -19.75 -5.24
N LEU A 164 -31.48 -18.65 -6.02
CA LEU A 164 -32.49 -17.58 -5.98
C LEU A 164 -33.84 -17.91 -6.64
N LYS A 165 -34.01 -19.11 -7.19
CA LYS A 165 -35.25 -19.57 -7.85
C LYS A 165 -35.78 -18.54 -8.87
N ILE A 166 -35.09 -18.45 -10.03
CA ILE A 166 -35.39 -17.51 -11.14
C ILE A 166 -36.89 -17.43 -11.47
N GLU A 167 -37.61 -18.56 -11.36
CA GLU A 167 -39.04 -18.66 -11.68
C GLU A 167 -39.89 -17.73 -10.82
N LYS A 168 -39.44 -17.41 -9.59
CA LYS A 168 -40.18 -16.54 -8.66
C LYS A 168 -39.81 -15.06 -8.77
N LEU A 169 -38.57 -14.73 -9.14
CA LEU A 169 -38.05 -13.36 -9.06
C LEU A 169 -37.85 -12.69 -10.43
N GLY A 170 -37.86 -13.45 -11.51
CA GLY A 170 -37.56 -12.96 -12.86
C GLY A 170 -36.07 -12.66 -13.10
N ILE A 171 -35.62 -12.86 -14.34
CA ILE A 171 -34.21 -12.79 -14.75
C ILE A 171 -33.57 -11.42 -14.41
N SER A 172 -34.31 -10.32 -14.62
CA SER A 172 -33.78 -8.98 -14.40
C SER A 172 -33.43 -8.70 -12.92
N THR A 173 -34.30 -9.18 -12.00
CA THR A 173 -34.11 -9.04 -10.55
C THR A 173 -32.96 -9.93 -10.06
N VAL A 174 -32.92 -11.17 -10.50
CA VAL A 174 -31.83 -12.11 -10.15
C VAL A 174 -30.50 -11.63 -10.67
N SER A 175 -30.46 -11.08 -11.91
CA SER A 175 -29.22 -10.49 -12.46
C SER A 175 -28.74 -9.28 -11.67
N LYS A 176 -29.65 -8.46 -11.11
CA LYS A 176 -29.29 -7.33 -10.26
C LYS A 176 -28.70 -7.81 -8.93
N LEU A 177 -29.36 -8.75 -8.25
CA LEU A 177 -28.91 -9.29 -6.97
C LEU A 177 -27.54 -9.99 -7.08
N ALA A 178 -27.34 -10.80 -8.13
CA ALA A 178 -26.06 -11.45 -8.37
C ALA A 178 -24.95 -10.45 -8.74
N ALA A 179 -25.28 -9.41 -9.52
CA ALA A 179 -24.36 -8.34 -9.86
C ALA A 179 -23.89 -7.57 -8.61
N GLU A 180 -24.81 -7.25 -7.71
CA GLU A 180 -24.51 -6.58 -6.43
C GLU A 180 -23.70 -7.48 -5.49
N LYS A 181 -24.06 -8.76 -5.35
CA LYS A 181 -23.35 -9.71 -4.48
C LYS A 181 -21.91 -9.93 -4.91
N TYR A 182 -21.68 -10.07 -6.20
CA TYR A 182 -20.38 -10.45 -6.76
C TYR A 182 -19.60 -9.29 -7.37
N GLU A 183 -20.11 -8.08 -7.27
CA GLU A 183 -19.49 -6.86 -7.83
C GLU A 183 -19.15 -6.98 -9.33
N VAL A 184 -20.02 -7.68 -10.09
CA VAL A 184 -19.88 -7.84 -11.55
C VAL A 184 -20.95 -7.05 -12.31
N SER A 185 -20.76 -6.83 -13.61
CA SER A 185 -21.77 -6.10 -14.39
C SER A 185 -23.06 -6.91 -14.52
N LYS A 186 -24.22 -6.25 -14.34
CA LYS A 186 -25.55 -6.86 -14.55
C LYS A 186 -25.67 -7.49 -15.92
N ARG A 187 -25.06 -6.87 -16.95
CA ARG A 187 -25.05 -7.37 -18.33
C ARG A 187 -24.37 -8.74 -18.43
N ARG A 188 -23.24 -8.94 -17.75
CA ARG A 188 -22.53 -10.24 -17.74
C ARG A 188 -23.41 -11.33 -17.13
N VAL A 189 -24.02 -11.06 -15.97
CA VAL A 189 -24.91 -12.04 -15.30
C VAL A 189 -26.10 -12.37 -16.17
N TYR A 190 -26.74 -11.36 -16.78
CA TYR A 190 -27.89 -11.55 -17.66
C TYR A 190 -27.55 -12.45 -18.86
N GLN A 191 -26.40 -12.21 -19.52
CA GLN A 191 -25.91 -13.02 -20.63
C GLN A 191 -25.63 -14.48 -20.21
N LEU A 192 -25.02 -14.68 -19.04
CA LEU A 192 -24.77 -16.01 -18.50
C LEU A 192 -26.07 -16.80 -18.23
N ILE A 193 -27.09 -16.14 -17.68
CA ILE A 193 -28.39 -16.77 -17.42
C ILE A 193 -29.05 -17.20 -18.73
N ILE A 194 -29.02 -16.35 -19.77
CA ILE A 194 -29.62 -16.66 -21.07
C ILE A 194 -28.88 -17.82 -21.75
N ALA A 195 -27.56 -17.79 -21.75
CA ALA A 195 -26.73 -18.83 -22.37
C ALA A 195 -26.89 -20.21 -21.72
N ASN A 196 -27.30 -20.28 -20.45
CA ASN A 196 -27.51 -21.52 -19.70
C ASN A 196 -29.01 -21.92 -19.50
N LYS A 197 -29.92 -21.25 -20.19
CA LYS A 197 -31.34 -21.60 -20.25
C LYS A 197 -31.71 -22.50 -21.43
N SER A 198 -30.72 -22.85 -22.30
CA SER A 198 -30.94 -23.76 -23.44
C SER A 198 -30.78 -25.20 -23.02
#